data_f5b485bd5a56b0968f8cbe36cb575fa1
#
_entry.id   f5b485bd5a56b0968f8cbe36cb575fa1
#
_cell.length_a   1.000
_cell.length_b   1.000
_cell.length_c   1.000
_cell.angle_alpha   90.00
_cell.angle_beta   90.00
_cell.angle_gamma   90.00
#
_symmetry.space_group_name_H-M   'P 1'
#
loop_
_entity.id
_entity.type
_entity.pdbx_description
1 polymer ?
#
loop_
_entity_poly.entity_id
_entity_poly.type
_entity_poly.pdbx_seq_one_letter_code
_entity_poly.pdbx_strand_id
1 'polypeptide(L)'
;MKLKIGVMGHAGSDLPEKGKKLALELGKAIADQDGIVITGACPGYPFEAAKGAASQGGLVIGISPALSLWEHVNKYHSPTEHHDLLIFTGSGLMGREVVNIRSSDMVVIIGGKSGTLGEFAIAYDEGKLIGVLMGTGGITTEIKHLVRVIRKDTGAKVLYDHDPRRLIRRLWQYYHREHYKHPSCFLNGQLSPKNHRGGPESITE
;
A
#
# COMPACT_ATOMS: atom_id res chain seq x y z
N MET A 1 -7.81 -11.55 13.16
CA MET A 1 -7.21 -11.70 11.82
C MET A 1 -6.12 -10.63 11.69
N LYS A 2 -4.93 -10.99 11.17
CA LYS A 2 -3.84 -10.02 10.98
C LYS A 2 -4.20 -9.00 9.90
N LEU A 3 -3.82 -7.73 10.11
CA LEU A 3 -4.03 -6.68 9.12
C LEU A 3 -3.03 -6.81 7.96
N LYS A 4 -3.51 -6.54 6.76
CA LYS A 4 -2.73 -6.59 5.52
C LYS A 4 -2.38 -5.18 5.09
N ILE A 5 -1.09 -4.92 4.97
CA ILE A 5 -0.56 -3.62 4.57
C ILE A 5 0.06 -3.73 3.18
N GLY A 6 -0.59 -3.10 2.21
CA GLY A 6 -0.08 -2.99 0.86
C GLY A 6 1.04 -1.97 0.78
N VAL A 7 2.23 -2.38 0.35
CA VAL A 7 3.35 -1.47 0.12
C VAL A 7 3.49 -1.27 -1.39
N MET A 8 3.12 -0.08 -1.85
CA MET A 8 3.09 0.32 -3.26
C MET A 8 4.16 1.36 -3.52
N GLY A 9 4.95 1.19 -4.55
CA GLY A 9 6.05 2.12 -4.74
C GLY A 9 6.90 1.87 -5.96
N HIS A 10 8.04 2.57 -6.00
CA HIS A 10 8.98 2.50 -7.10
C HIS A 10 9.44 1.05 -7.35
N ALA A 11 9.10 0.52 -8.51
CA ALA A 11 9.66 -0.72 -9.03
C ALA A 11 10.93 -0.41 -9.84
N GLY A 12 11.99 -1.18 -9.63
CA GLY A 12 13.27 -1.03 -10.32
C GLY A 12 14.47 -1.16 -9.39
N SER A 13 15.65 -1.33 -9.96
CA SER A 13 16.89 -1.61 -9.23
C SER A 13 17.69 -0.35 -8.85
N ASP A 14 17.56 0.72 -9.64
CA ASP A 14 18.31 1.96 -9.42
C ASP A 14 17.56 2.87 -8.43
N LEU A 15 17.78 2.61 -7.15
CA LEU A 15 17.11 3.31 -6.06
C LEU A 15 18.14 3.92 -5.10
N PRO A 16 17.90 5.16 -4.64
CA PRO A 16 18.72 5.77 -3.61
C PRO A 16 18.78 4.93 -2.33
N GLU A 17 19.97 4.75 -1.77
CA GLU A 17 20.20 3.96 -0.57
C GLU A 17 19.37 4.42 0.64
N LYS A 18 19.17 5.73 0.76
CA LYS A 18 18.31 6.29 1.81
C LYS A 18 16.88 5.73 1.71
N GLY A 19 16.34 5.66 0.49
CA GLY A 19 14.99 5.13 0.26
C GLY A 19 14.90 3.63 0.55
N LYS A 20 15.93 2.85 0.15
CA LYS A 20 15.99 1.41 0.47
C LYS A 20 15.98 1.17 1.97
N LYS A 21 16.78 1.95 2.74
CA LYS A 21 16.79 1.85 4.21
C LYS A 21 15.43 2.18 4.82
N LEU A 22 14.76 3.21 4.33
CA LEU A 22 13.41 3.58 4.79
C LEU A 22 12.39 2.48 4.46
N ALA A 23 12.48 1.87 3.28
CA ALA A 23 11.63 0.76 2.87
C ALA A 23 11.84 -0.48 3.75
N LEU A 24 13.10 -0.83 4.01
CA LEU A 24 13.46 -1.95 4.89
C LEU A 24 12.89 -1.74 6.31
N GLU A 25 13.08 -0.54 6.87
CA GLU A 25 12.53 -0.21 8.20
C GLU A 25 11.00 -0.16 8.21
N LEU A 26 10.36 0.20 7.09
CA LEU A 26 8.91 0.11 6.94
C LEU A 26 8.43 -1.34 7.07
N GLY A 27 9.09 -2.27 6.37
CA GLY A 27 8.76 -3.70 6.46
C GLY A 27 8.91 -4.25 7.87
N LYS A 28 10.02 -3.93 8.54
CA LYS A 28 10.23 -4.29 9.95
C LYS A 28 9.11 -3.75 10.84
N ALA A 29 8.75 -2.47 10.67
CA ALA A 29 7.71 -1.84 11.46
C ALA A 29 6.34 -2.50 11.27
N ILE A 30 6.03 -3.01 10.07
CA ILE A 30 4.81 -3.76 9.80
C ILE A 30 4.84 -5.10 10.54
N ALA A 31 5.94 -5.82 10.45
CA ALA A 31 6.12 -7.11 11.14
C ALA A 31 6.05 -6.95 12.67
N ASP A 32 6.66 -5.91 13.23
CA ASP A 32 6.61 -5.58 14.67
C ASP A 32 5.18 -5.35 15.18
N GLN A 33 4.22 -5.00 14.31
CA GLN A 33 2.79 -4.86 14.62
C GLN A 33 1.98 -6.13 14.30
N ASP A 34 2.65 -7.26 14.05
CA ASP A 34 2.02 -8.52 13.64
C ASP A 34 1.19 -8.38 12.34
N GLY A 35 1.59 -7.45 11.46
CA GLY A 35 0.96 -7.22 10.16
C GLY A 35 1.51 -8.12 9.07
N ILE A 36 0.75 -8.24 7.99
CA ILE A 36 1.13 -8.92 6.75
C ILE A 36 1.53 -7.87 5.72
N VAL A 37 2.71 -8.00 5.14
CA VAL A 37 3.12 -7.17 4.00
C VAL A 37 2.53 -7.73 2.72
N ILE A 38 1.84 -6.89 1.95
CA ILE A 38 1.43 -7.19 0.57
C ILE A 38 2.24 -6.32 -0.38
N THR A 39 2.83 -6.94 -1.39
CA THR A 39 3.58 -6.24 -2.45
C THR A 39 3.12 -6.67 -3.83
N GLY A 40 3.58 -5.96 -4.84
CA GLY A 40 3.44 -6.37 -6.22
C GLY A 40 4.41 -7.45 -6.68
N ALA A 41 5.18 -8.02 -5.77
CA ALA A 41 6.21 -9.03 -6.07
C ALA A 41 7.20 -8.59 -7.17
N CYS A 42 7.50 -7.28 -7.26
CA CYS A 42 8.45 -6.71 -8.21
C CYS A 42 9.68 -6.18 -7.48
N PRO A 43 10.83 -6.03 -8.16
CA PRO A 43 11.99 -5.33 -7.58
C PRO A 43 11.62 -3.92 -7.11
N GLY A 44 12.44 -3.34 -6.26
CA GLY A 44 12.27 -1.94 -5.87
C GLY A 44 11.98 -1.74 -4.39
N TYR A 45 11.42 -0.60 -4.02
CA TYR A 45 11.11 -0.30 -2.61
C TYR A 45 10.14 -1.30 -1.97
N PRO A 46 9.09 -1.79 -2.66
CA PRO A 46 8.23 -2.82 -2.08
C PRO A 46 8.99 -4.12 -1.74
N PHE A 47 9.99 -4.49 -2.55
CA PHE A 47 10.86 -5.63 -2.28
C PHE A 47 11.75 -5.40 -1.05
N GLU A 48 12.31 -4.20 -0.87
CA GLU A 48 13.08 -3.87 0.34
C GLU A 48 12.18 -3.92 1.59
N ALA A 49 10.91 -3.53 1.49
CA ALA A 49 9.96 -3.69 2.58
C ALA A 49 9.64 -5.17 2.86
N ALA A 50 9.49 -5.99 1.82
CA ALA A 50 9.34 -7.44 1.96
C ALA A 50 10.53 -8.06 2.71
N LYS A 51 11.76 -7.71 2.30
CA LYS A 51 13.00 -8.12 2.97
C LYS A 51 13.06 -7.68 4.44
N GLY A 52 12.63 -6.44 4.71
CA GLY A 52 12.54 -5.93 6.07
C GLY A 52 11.59 -6.75 6.95
N ALA A 53 10.38 -7.04 6.46
CA ALA A 53 9.39 -7.84 7.17
C ALA A 53 9.88 -9.28 7.39
N ALA A 54 10.38 -9.94 6.35
CA ALA A 54 10.92 -11.29 6.44
C ALA A 54 12.08 -11.40 7.46
N SER A 55 12.92 -10.37 7.57
CA SER A 55 14.01 -10.33 8.55
C SER A 55 13.55 -10.32 10.02
N GLN A 56 12.29 -9.99 10.26
CA GLN A 56 11.62 -10.01 11.56
C GLN A 56 10.66 -11.21 11.72
N GLY A 57 10.69 -12.17 10.79
CA GLY A 57 9.74 -13.29 10.78
C GLY A 57 8.30 -12.89 10.44
N GLY A 58 8.11 -11.72 9.84
CA GLY A 58 6.81 -11.24 9.38
C GLY A 58 6.37 -11.94 8.09
N LEU A 59 5.06 -12.11 7.91
CA LEU A 59 4.47 -12.74 6.73
C LEU A 59 4.44 -11.76 5.55
N VAL A 60 4.89 -12.23 4.38
CA VAL A 60 4.95 -11.46 3.13
C VAL A 60 4.22 -12.18 2.01
N ILE A 61 3.26 -11.50 1.41
CA ILE A 61 2.50 -12.00 0.26
C ILE A 61 2.80 -11.13 -0.97
N GLY A 62 3.22 -11.78 -2.04
CA GLY A 62 3.44 -11.15 -3.33
C GLY A 62 2.27 -11.39 -4.28
N ILE A 63 1.70 -10.34 -4.85
CA ILE A 63 0.65 -10.43 -5.86
C ILE A 63 1.27 -10.15 -7.23
N SER A 64 1.53 -11.22 -7.98
CA SER A 64 2.23 -11.19 -9.25
C SER A 64 1.29 -10.92 -10.43
N PRO A 65 1.72 -10.14 -11.44
CA PRO A 65 1.00 -9.96 -12.68
C PRO A 65 1.03 -11.19 -13.61
N ALA A 66 1.91 -12.16 -13.33
CA ALA A 66 2.17 -13.33 -14.15
C ALA A 66 1.06 -14.38 -14.04
N LEU A 67 1.03 -15.31 -15.01
CA LEU A 67 0.18 -16.50 -15.00
C LEU A 67 0.80 -17.67 -14.23
N SER A 68 2.12 -17.66 -14.06
CA SER A 68 2.87 -18.76 -13.45
C SER A 68 4.19 -18.28 -12.85
N LEU A 69 4.82 -19.14 -12.06
CA LEU A 69 6.16 -18.91 -11.54
C LEU A 69 7.19 -18.69 -12.67
N TRP A 70 7.06 -19.45 -13.75
CA TRP A 70 7.95 -19.31 -14.90
C TRP A 70 7.86 -17.91 -15.50
N GLU A 71 6.65 -17.40 -15.76
CA GLU A 71 6.45 -16.03 -16.26
C GLU A 71 6.93 -14.98 -15.26
N HIS A 72 6.68 -15.19 -13.99
CA HIS A 72 7.11 -14.28 -12.91
C HIS A 72 8.62 -14.05 -12.95
N VAL A 73 9.37 -15.15 -13.05
CA VAL A 73 10.84 -15.10 -13.06
C VAL A 73 11.38 -14.69 -14.43
N ASN A 74 10.91 -15.32 -15.52
CA ASN A 74 11.56 -15.20 -16.83
C ASN A 74 11.00 -14.08 -17.70
N LYS A 75 9.72 -13.72 -17.56
CA LYS A 75 9.08 -12.64 -18.31
C LYS A 75 9.10 -11.32 -17.56
N TYR A 76 8.80 -11.34 -16.27
CA TYR A 76 8.74 -10.13 -15.45
C TYR A 76 10.03 -9.86 -14.68
N HIS A 77 11.00 -10.76 -14.71
CA HIS A 77 12.29 -10.67 -14.01
C HIS A 77 12.11 -10.29 -12.53
N SER A 78 11.12 -10.92 -11.91
CA SER A 78 10.67 -10.58 -10.55
C SER A 78 11.25 -11.57 -9.52
N PRO A 79 11.60 -11.08 -8.32
CA PRO A 79 12.17 -11.90 -7.28
C PRO A 79 11.14 -12.81 -6.61
N THR A 80 11.57 -13.97 -6.17
CA THR A 80 10.77 -14.89 -5.35
C THR A 80 11.14 -14.84 -3.87
N GLU A 81 12.35 -14.38 -3.57
CA GLU A 81 12.90 -14.31 -2.24
C GLU A 81 12.08 -13.37 -1.35
N HIS A 82 12.10 -13.65 -0.06
CA HIS A 82 11.41 -12.86 0.97
C HIS A 82 9.88 -12.79 0.81
N HIS A 83 9.29 -13.70 0.04
CA HIS A 83 7.85 -13.90 -0.05
C HIS A 83 7.49 -15.28 0.47
N ASP A 84 6.55 -15.37 1.41
CA ASP A 84 6.00 -16.64 1.91
C ASP A 84 4.98 -17.24 0.93
N LEU A 85 4.32 -16.37 0.16
CA LEU A 85 3.30 -16.75 -0.82
C LEU A 85 3.33 -15.81 -2.03
N LEU A 86 3.26 -16.40 -3.23
CA LEU A 86 3.03 -15.68 -4.48
C LEU A 86 1.65 -16.04 -5.04
N ILE A 87 0.83 -15.03 -5.32
CA ILE A 87 -0.47 -15.17 -5.96
C ILE A 87 -0.33 -14.68 -7.41
N PHE A 88 -0.56 -15.59 -8.36
CA PHE A 88 -0.50 -15.28 -9.79
C PHE A 88 -1.87 -14.83 -10.30
N THR A 89 -1.98 -13.57 -10.72
CA THR A 89 -3.25 -13.00 -11.18
C THR A 89 -3.48 -13.16 -12.67
N GLY A 90 -2.42 -13.26 -13.45
CA GLY A 90 -2.49 -13.28 -14.92
C GLY A 90 -3.03 -12.00 -15.55
N SER A 91 -3.24 -10.96 -14.76
CA SER A 91 -3.90 -9.72 -15.18
C SER A 91 -2.96 -8.64 -15.75
N GLY A 92 -1.67 -8.94 -15.83
CA GLY A 92 -0.64 -7.97 -16.21
C GLY A 92 -0.40 -6.90 -15.13
N LEU A 93 0.50 -5.96 -15.42
CA LEU A 93 0.94 -4.99 -14.43
C LEU A 93 -0.20 -4.10 -13.92
N MET A 94 -0.98 -3.49 -14.82
CA MET A 94 -2.06 -2.58 -14.45
C MET A 94 -3.25 -3.30 -13.79
N GLY A 95 -3.65 -4.46 -14.31
CA GLY A 95 -4.76 -5.22 -13.74
C GLY A 95 -4.48 -5.73 -12.32
N ARG A 96 -3.22 -6.05 -12.03
CA ARG A 96 -2.76 -6.48 -10.72
C ARG A 96 -2.86 -5.37 -9.65
N GLU A 97 -2.75 -4.09 -10.02
CA GLU A 97 -2.81 -2.96 -9.08
C GLU A 97 -4.13 -2.96 -8.28
N VAL A 98 -5.25 -3.21 -8.95
CA VAL A 98 -6.56 -3.30 -8.29
C VAL A 98 -6.59 -4.43 -7.26
N VAL A 99 -6.04 -5.59 -7.61
CA VAL A 99 -5.98 -6.75 -6.70
C VAL A 99 -5.13 -6.43 -5.47
N ASN A 100 -3.97 -5.79 -5.66
CA ASN A 100 -3.10 -5.35 -4.56
C ASN A 100 -3.84 -4.46 -3.58
N ILE A 101 -4.48 -3.40 -4.09
CA ILE A 101 -5.17 -2.42 -3.25
C ILE A 101 -6.33 -3.05 -2.51
N ARG A 102 -7.16 -3.87 -3.20
CA ARG A 102 -8.33 -4.51 -2.59
C ARG A 102 -7.97 -5.59 -1.58
N SER A 103 -6.84 -6.26 -1.77
CA SER A 103 -6.33 -7.25 -0.83
C SER A 103 -5.76 -6.62 0.45
N SER A 104 -5.56 -5.31 0.48
CA SER A 104 -4.93 -4.59 1.59
C SER A 104 -5.97 -3.88 2.46
N ASP A 105 -5.81 -3.94 3.78
CA ASP A 105 -6.62 -3.18 4.74
C ASP A 105 -6.14 -1.71 4.80
N MET A 106 -4.84 -1.51 4.67
CA MET A 106 -4.17 -0.21 4.58
C MET A 106 -3.15 -0.23 3.45
N VAL A 107 -2.83 0.94 2.91
CA VAL A 107 -1.84 1.07 1.83
C VAL A 107 -0.76 2.06 2.22
N VAL A 108 0.51 1.73 1.96
CA VAL A 108 1.63 2.66 2.13
C VAL A 108 2.26 2.93 0.76
N ILE A 109 2.36 4.21 0.43
CA ILE A 109 3.00 4.69 -0.80
C ILE A 109 4.44 5.10 -0.50
N ILE A 110 5.37 4.58 -1.30
CA ILE A 110 6.82 4.81 -1.13
C ILE A 110 7.52 5.10 -2.45
N GLY A 111 7.99 6.34 -2.64
CA GLY A 111 8.56 6.78 -3.91
C GLY A 111 7.56 6.66 -5.07
N GLY A 112 8.03 6.12 -6.19
CA GLY A 112 7.17 5.72 -7.30
C GLY A 112 7.00 6.72 -8.42
N LYS A 113 6.43 6.23 -9.51
CA LYS A 113 6.14 6.95 -10.77
C LYS A 113 4.66 6.78 -11.13
N SER A 114 4.35 6.71 -12.42
CA SER A 114 2.98 6.63 -12.94
C SER A 114 2.17 5.42 -12.43
N GLY A 115 2.76 4.21 -12.36
CA GLY A 115 2.08 3.05 -11.78
C GLY A 115 1.69 3.29 -10.33
N THR A 116 2.63 3.79 -9.52
CA THR A 116 2.36 4.13 -8.10
C THR A 116 1.32 5.24 -7.96
N LEU A 117 1.24 6.18 -8.91
CA LEU A 117 0.16 7.16 -8.98
C LEU A 117 -1.18 6.47 -9.23
N GLY A 118 -1.22 5.48 -10.13
CA GLY A 118 -2.42 4.66 -10.37
C GLY A 118 -2.87 3.91 -9.12
N GLU A 119 -1.94 3.25 -8.44
CA GLU A 119 -2.20 2.56 -7.16
C GLU A 119 -2.73 3.52 -6.09
N PHE A 120 -2.14 4.72 -6.00
CA PHE A 120 -2.64 5.77 -5.10
C PHE A 120 -4.07 6.21 -5.46
N ALA A 121 -4.35 6.44 -6.75
CA ALA A 121 -5.66 6.87 -7.21
C ALA A 121 -6.74 5.82 -6.90
N ILE A 122 -6.46 4.53 -7.14
CA ILE A 122 -7.35 3.43 -6.79
C ILE A 122 -7.59 3.40 -5.29
N ALA A 123 -6.53 3.46 -4.48
CA ALA A 123 -6.65 3.45 -3.02
C ALA A 123 -7.44 4.64 -2.50
N TYR A 124 -7.23 5.82 -3.07
CA TYR A 124 -7.92 7.05 -2.70
C TYR A 124 -9.42 6.98 -3.06
N ASP A 125 -9.74 6.53 -4.27
CA ASP A 125 -11.13 6.39 -4.73
C ASP A 125 -11.89 5.31 -3.96
N GLU A 126 -11.20 4.25 -3.52
CA GLU A 126 -11.80 3.18 -2.73
C GLU A 126 -11.87 3.48 -1.22
N GLY A 127 -11.54 4.70 -0.81
CA GLY A 127 -11.68 5.12 0.58
C GLY A 127 -10.68 4.46 1.53
N LYS A 128 -9.52 4.01 1.06
CA LYS A 128 -8.52 3.33 1.89
C LYS A 128 -7.85 4.27 2.88
N LEU A 129 -7.36 3.68 3.97
CA LEU A 129 -6.38 4.35 4.84
C LEU A 129 -5.01 4.27 4.18
N ILE A 130 -4.43 5.44 3.88
CA ILE A 130 -3.22 5.56 3.08
C ILE A 130 -2.12 6.23 3.91
N GLY A 131 -0.96 5.58 3.99
CA GLY A 131 0.26 6.18 4.48
C GLY A 131 1.15 6.64 3.32
N VAL A 132 1.78 7.79 3.46
CA VAL A 132 2.78 8.28 2.50
C VAL A 132 4.11 8.40 3.22
N LEU A 133 5.07 7.56 2.86
CA LEU A 133 6.41 7.60 3.44
C LEU A 133 7.23 8.70 2.75
N MET A 134 7.33 9.83 3.42
CA MET A 134 8.02 11.00 2.92
C MET A 134 9.54 10.81 2.90
N GLY A 135 10.21 11.54 2.01
CA GLY A 135 11.67 11.46 1.87
C GLY A 135 12.18 10.33 0.97
N THR A 136 11.26 9.63 0.30
CA THR A 136 11.55 8.56 -0.66
C THR A 136 11.51 9.03 -2.11
N GLY A 137 11.16 10.30 -2.34
CA GLY A 137 11.12 10.92 -3.67
C GLY A 137 9.93 10.46 -4.52
N GLY A 138 10.01 10.74 -5.82
CA GLY A 138 8.98 10.35 -6.77
C GLY A 138 7.61 10.95 -6.46
N ILE A 139 6.53 10.19 -6.73
CA ILE A 139 5.16 10.69 -6.57
C ILE A 139 4.80 11.08 -5.13
N THR A 140 5.52 10.55 -4.12
CA THR A 140 5.25 10.89 -2.71
C THR A 140 5.38 12.38 -2.41
N THR A 141 6.18 13.12 -3.19
CA THR A 141 6.33 14.58 -3.05
C THR A 141 5.10 15.34 -3.49
N GLU A 142 4.32 14.77 -4.41
CA GLU A 142 3.18 15.41 -5.06
C GLU A 142 1.83 15.00 -4.48
N ILE A 143 1.73 13.90 -3.75
CA ILE A 143 0.45 13.36 -3.27
C ILE A 143 -0.34 14.42 -2.47
N LYS A 144 0.33 15.20 -1.64
CA LYS A 144 -0.34 16.26 -0.87
C LYS A 144 -0.96 17.34 -1.77
N HIS A 145 -0.32 17.64 -2.88
CA HIS A 145 -0.84 18.56 -3.90
C HIS A 145 -2.00 17.92 -4.66
N LEU A 146 -1.84 16.68 -5.11
CA LEU A 146 -2.87 15.92 -5.84
C LEU A 146 -4.17 15.81 -5.03
N VAL A 147 -4.11 15.46 -3.77
CA VAL A 147 -5.31 15.40 -2.89
C VAL A 147 -6.04 16.73 -2.86
N ARG A 148 -5.32 17.86 -2.80
CA ARG A 148 -5.93 19.21 -2.85
C ARG A 148 -6.56 19.54 -4.20
N VAL A 149 -5.99 19.05 -5.30
CA VAL A 149 -6.50 19.28 -6.66
C VAL A 149 -7.72 18.40 -6.94
N ILE A 150 -7.67 17.14 -6.56
CA ILE A 150 -8.75 16.17 -6.80
C ILE A 150 -10.05 16.59 -6.11
N ARG A 151 -9.98 17.12 -4.90
CA ARG A 151 -11.13 17.62 -4.10
C ARG A 151 -12.33 16.67 -4.03
N LYS A 152 -12.05 15.37 -4.11
CA LYS A 152 -13.07 14.32 -4.03
C LYS A 152 -13.11 13.77 -2.60
N ASP A 153 -14.29 13.80 -1.98
CA ASP A 153 -14.51 13.16 -0.70
C ASP A 153 -14.81 11.67 -0.94
N THR A 154 -13.82 10.83 -0.76
CA THR A 154 -13.90 9.38 -0.98
C THR A 154 -13.97 8.59 0.32
N GLY A 155 -13.86 9.26 1.46
CA GLY A 155 -13.66 8.61 2.76
C GLY A 155 -12.21 8.16 3.00
N ALA A 156 -11.30 8.35 2.03
CA ALA A 156 -9.90 8.01 2.22
C ALA A 156 -9.24 8.93 3.25
N LYS A 157 -8.41 8.34 4.11
CA LYS A 157 -7.56 9.09 5.03
C LYS A 157 -6.10 8.95 4.61
N VAL A 158 -5.42 10.08 4.40
CA VAL A 158 -4.01 10.09 4.00
C VAL A 158 -3.16 10.63 5.12
N LEU A 159 -2.21 9.83 5.62
CA LEU A 159 -1.25 10.20 6.66
C LEU A 159 0.15 10.30 6.06
N TYR A 160 0.89 11.31 6.46
CA TYR A 160 2.26 11.58 5.97
C TYR A 160 3.25 11.49 7.12
N ASP A 161 4.37 10.83 6.91
CA ASP A 161 5.47 10.80 7.86
C ASP A 161 6.81 10.50 7.18
N HIS A 162 7.91 11.01 7.75
CA HIS A 162 9.27 10.69 7.33
C HIS A 162 9.85 9.46 8.06
N ASP A 163 9.26 9.10 9.20
CA ASP A 163 9.68 7.97 10.01
C ASP A 163 8.74 6.78 9.75
N PRO A 164 9.27 5.66 9.20
CA PRO A 164 8.45 4.51 8.84
C PRO A 164 7.77 3.86 10.06
N ARG A 165 8.45 3.79 11.22
CA ARG A 165 7.89 3.19 12.43
C ARG A 165 6.75 4.04 13.00
N ARG A 166 6.93 5.37 13.00
CA ARG A 166 5.89 6.30 13.42
C ARG A 166 4.71 6.28 12.46
N LEU A 167 4.96 6.22 11.14
CA LEU A 167 3.90 6.11 10.13
C LEU A 167 3.03 4.87 10.37
N ILE A 168 3.64 3.68 10.51
CA ILE A 168 2.92 2.44 10.75
C ILE A 168 2.13 2.49 12.05
N ARG A 169 2.73 2.96 13.14
CA ARG A 169 2.02 3.09 14.43
C ARG A 169 0.79 4.00 14.31
N ARG A 170 0.90 5.14 13.61
CA ARG A 170 -0.22 6.07 13.40
C ARG A 170 -1.32 5.45 12.52
N LEU A 171 -0.96 4.74 11.46
CA LEU A 171 -1.90 4.00 10.61
C LEU A 171 -2.65 2.94 11.41
N TRP A 172 -1.93 2.16 12.22
CA TRP A 172 -2.50 1.12 13.08
C TRP A 172 -3.52 1.69 14.07
N GLN A 173 -3.13 2.76 14.78
CA GLN A 173 -4.01 3.43 15.74
C GLN A 173 -5.27 3.99 15.06
N TYR A 174 -5.09 4.66 13.92
CA TYR A 174 -6.22 5.23 13.17
C TYR A 174 -7.15 4.12 12.64
N TYR A 175 -6.59 3.04 12.09
CA TYR A 175 -7.39 1.92 11.60
C TYR A 175 -8.29 1.35 12.68
N HIS A 176 -7.74 1.00 13.83
CA HIS A 176 -8.52 0.40 14.93
C HIS A 176 -9.54 1.35 15.55
N ARG A 177 -9.24 2.63 15.63
CA ARG A 177 -10.12 3.61 16.24
C ARG A 177 -11.30 3.98 15.33
N GLU A 178 -11.05 4.16 14.05
CA GLU A 178 -11.99 4.80 13.14
C GLU A 178 -12.23 4.02 11.84
N HIS A 179 -11.16 3.67 11.13
CA HIS A 179 -11.25 3.29 9.72
C HIS A 179 -11.92 1.93 9.46
N TYR A 180 -11.74 0.95 10.32
CA TYR A 180 -12.34 -0.39 10.13
C TYR A 180 -13.88 -0.38 10.13
N LYS A 181 -14.49 0.69 10.65
CA LYS A 181 -15.94 0.89 10.69
C LYS A 181 -16.51 1.43 9.39
N HIS A 182 -15.67 1.91 8.49
CA HIS A 182 -16.11 2.53 7.25
C HIS A 182 -16.34 1.46 6.19
N PRO A 183 -17.54 1.38 5.61
CA PRO A 183 -17.75 0.54 4.43
C PRO A 183 -16.95 1.09 3.24
N SER A 184 -16.59 0.21 2.33
CA SER A 184 -16.01 0.63 1.04
C SER A 184 -16.99 1.52 0.28
N CYS A 185 -16.50 2.56 -0.39
CA CYS A 185 -17.30 3.44 -1.23
C CYS A 185 -18.05 2.71 -2.37
N PHE A 186 -17.62 1.50 -2.72
CA PHE A 186 -18.31 0.65 -3.70
C PHE A 186 -19.39 -0.26 -3.11
N LEU A 187 -19.58 -0.25 -1.80
CA LEU A 187 -20.66 -1.00 -1.18
C LEU A 187 -21.98 -0.40 -1.66
N ASN A 188 -22.70 -1.16 -2.48
CA ASN A 188 -24.01 -0.82 -3.07
C ASN A 188 -24.04 0.12 -4.28
N GLY A 189 -22.89 0.49 -4.85
CA GLY A 189 -22.85 1.31 -6.09
C GLY A 189 -23.50 2.69 -5.99
N GLN A 190 -23.97 3.09 -4.81
CA GLN A 190 -24.75 4.30 -4.58
C GLN A 190 -24.28 5.16 -3.40
N LEU A 191 -23.24 4.73 -2.71
CA LEU A 191 -22.72 5.49 -1.58
C LEU A 191 -21.98 6.72 -2.09
N SER A 192 -22.69 7.86 -2.07
CA SER A 192 -22.00 9.14 -2.18
C SER A 192 -21.05 9.31 -0.97
N PRO A 193 -20.03 10.13 -1.08
CA PRO A 193 -19.17 10.46 0.05
C PRO A 193 -19.94 10.92 1.29
N LYS A 194 -21.09 11.55 1.11
CA LYS A 194 -22.00 11.94 2.20
C LYS A 194 -22.60 10.74 2.93
N ASN A 195 -22.82 9.63 2.25
CA ASN A 195 -23.39 8.42 2.84
C ASN A 195 -22.34 7.57 3.58
N HIS A 196 -21.04 7.79 3.30
CA HIS A 196 -19.96 7.25 4.12
C HIS A 196 -19.94 7.84 5.53
N ARG A 197 -20.53 9.02 5.70
CA ARG A 197 -20.69 9.65 7.00
C ARG A 197 -21.85 9.08 7.80
N GLY A 198 -22.52 8.07 7.29
CA GLY A 198 -23.57 7.35 8.00
C GLY A 198 -23.05 6.39 9.09
N GLY A 199 -21.76 6.35 9.35
CA GLY A 199 -21.25 6.05 10.67
C GLY A 199 -21.69 7.19 11.62
N PRO A 200 -21.77 6.94 12.92
CA PRO A 200 -22.24 7.96 13.86
C PRO A 200 -21.49 9.27 13.60
N GLU A 201 -22.21 10.36 13.56
CA GLU A 201 -21.76 11.73 13.30
C GLU A 201 -20.54 12.19 14.12
N SER A 202 -20.07 11.35 15.02
CA SER A 202 -18.86 11.54 15.83
C SER A 202 -17.55 11.51 15.04
N ILE A 203 -17.58 11.40 13.71
CA ILE A 203 -16.37 11.41 12.88
C ILE A 203 -16.10 12.80 12.30
N THR A 204 -16.87 13.79 12.69
CA THR A 204 -16.72 15.19 12.25
C THR A 204 -16.06 16.10 13.29
N GLU A 205 -15.18 15.61 14.11
CA GLU A 205 -14.32 16.47 14.94
C GLU A 205 -12.85 16.02 14.91
#